data_d546863644b658c8612cffb85c3a3a2e
#
_entry.id   d546863644b658c8612cffb85c3a3a2e
#
_cell.length_a   1.000
_cell.length_b   1.000
_cell.length_c   1.000
_cell.angle_alpha   90.00
_cell.angle_beta   90.00
_cell.angle_gamma   90.00
#
_symmetry.space_group_name_H-M   'P 1'
#
loop_
_entity.id
_entity.type
_entity.pdbx_description
1 polymer ?
#
loop_
_entity_poly.entity_id
_entity_poly.type
_entity_poly.pdbx_seq_one_letter_code
_entity_poly.pdbx_strand_id
1 'polypeptide(L)'
;MAQQPPSWEWQNPKPQGNAINSIRFAADKQHGWAVGSDGAILRTRNGGFEWSGQMSPARSTLYGLYVKDKSRAVIAGARGVILTTTNSGRKWVARTTGTRDHLFAVTFAPGDPLHGWAAGSFGAIISTSDGGVTWKPQTTNTSAHIFSVAFANAKTGIAVGSRGTLLVTNNGGGEWKPYAGAGGVVLTGVAFASAKRAIVVGYKGTILQTDDGGVTWQRLNTLVTTDLFSVFFTDETHGWASGESGVVLTTGDGGNIWLPVNVRTNPKLTTLHFADELLGWAAGSDGLVLRTDDGGLSWRRLTEGGREDLSHIFFLDNSHGWAAGARGKILLTSSGGKRWSAGFSGTTNQLNSIKFINRTLGFAVGDRGTILRSTSGGKIWEPIAIEAKEDLFSVHFVSPERGWIVGARGLILRTEDGGQTWQSQTANTLSWLEDVAFTDPLHGVAVGSNGTILRTEDAGVTWKRVDKNLKEWLYAVTFADAARGYVVGAHGVVLRTDDGGATWKDVESGLNGNLFAVATGGPDDVIITGDQGRIVHSRDGGATWQPQPTVTSSPLFSVAYRGGYNIWIAGRGGAILRRTEPIATVSIPTPRLPPGLRGAPKLQPQTQSTLDDGDIPRAVPPEKKPARP
;
A
#
# COMPACT_ATOMS: atom_id res chain seq x y z
N MET A 1 18.49 7.21 -26.00
CA MET A 1 17.19 7.65 -25.45
C MET A 1 16.91 6.76 -24.25
N ALA A 2 16.90 7.30 -23.04
CA ALA A 2 16.56 6.51 -21.86
C ALA A 2 15.04 6.30 -21.87
N GLN A 3 14.59 5.09 -22.15
CA GLN A 3 13.20 4.69 -21.92
C GLN A 3 12.90 4.85 -20.42
N GLN A 4 11.80 5.51 -20.08
CA GLN A 4 11.32 5.46 -18.70
C GLN A 4 11.07 3.98 -18.33
N PRO A 5 11.54 3.51 -17.18
CA PRO A 5 11.30 2.13 -16.77
C PRO A 5 9.79 1.86 -16.69
N PRO A 6 9.35 0.64 -17.02
CA PRO A 6 7.95 0.27 -16.89
C PRO A 6 7.48 0.53 -15.45
N SER A 7 6.33 1.15 -15.31
CA SER A 7 5.73 1.47 -14.01
C SER A 7 4.54 0.56 -13.73
N TRP A 8 4.18 0.45 -12.44
CA TRP A 8 2.99 -0.25 -12.00
C TRP A 8 1.89 0.75 -11.67
N GLU A 9 0.68 0.47 -12.13
CA GLU A 9 -0.49 1.30 -11.91
C GLU A 9 -1.50 0.56 -11.05
N TRP A 10 -2.06 1.25 -10.06
CA TRP A 10 -3.16 0.75 -9.25
C TRP A 10 -4.45 0.63 -10.07
N GLN A 11 -5.05 -0.55 -10.05
CA GLN A 11 -6.35 -0.81 -10.64
C GLN A 11 -7.44 -0.94 -9.60
N ASN A 12 -7.09 -1.38 -8.37
CA ASN A 12 -7.96 -1.49 -7.20
C ASN A 12 -7.11 -1.45 -5.90
N PRO A 13 -7.54 -0.74 -4.85
CA PRO A 13 -8.55 0.33 -4.87
C PRO A 13 -8.05 1.55 -5.65
N LYS A 14 -8.96 2.44 -6.04
CA LYS A 14 -8.59 3.70 -6.70
C LYS A 14 -8.73 4.88 -5.72
N PRO A 15 -7.85 5.90 -5.81
CA PRO A 15 -6.70 6.05 -6.72
C PRO A 15 -5.50 5.17 -6.36
N GLN A 16 -5.43 4.65 -5.12
CA GLN A 16 -4.39 3.74 -4.62
C GLN A 16 -4.78 3.23 -3.20
N GLY A 17 -4.10 2.16 -2.71
CA GLY A 17 -4.41 1.53 -1.43
C GLY A 17 -3.48 1.87 -0.25
N ASN A 18 -2.39 2.59 -0.48
CA ASN A 18 -1.45 2.96 0.58
C ASN A 18 -2.08 3.95 1.56
N ALA A 19 -1.75 3.85 2.86
CA ALA A 19 -2.23 4.78 3.87
C ALA A 19 -1.87 6.23 3.52
N ILE A 20 -2.82 7.14 3.72
CA ILE A 20 -2.63 8.58 3.55
C ILE A 20 -2.39 9.20 4.92
N ASN A 21 -1.25 9.87 5.07
CA ASN A 21 -0.83 10.48 6.34
C ASN A 21 -1.17 11.96 6.42
N SER A 22 -1.22 12.66 5.30
CA SER A 22 -1.60 14.07 5.27
C SER A 22 -2.34 14.43 3.99
N ILE A 23 -3.38 15.27 4.11
CA ILE A 23 -4.16 15.84 3.02
C ILE A 23 -4.28 17.34 3.23
N ARG A 24 -4.02 18.16 2.19
CA ARG A 24 -4.12 19.62 2.23
C ARG A 24 -4.56 20.16 0.89
N PHE A 25 -5.35 21.22 0.94
CA PHE A 25 -5.83 21.94 -0.24
C PHE A 25 -5.33 23.36 -0.27
N ALA A 26 -5.18 23.91 -1.47
CA ALA A 26 -4.94 25.34 -1.67
C ALA A 26 -6.22 26.15 -1.41
N ALA A 27 -6.07 27.46 -1.20
CA ALA A 27 -7.18 28.37 -0.92
C ALA A 27 -8.26 28.41 -2.01
N ASP A 28 -7.94 27.97 -3.24
CA ASP A 28 -8.90 27.85 -4.34
C ASP A 28 -9.89 26.67 -4.20
N LYS A 29 -9.74 25.82 -3.16
CA LYS A 29 -10.59 24.67 -2.84
C LYS A 29 -10.64 23.57 -3.92
N GLN A 30 -9.94 23.76 -5.02
CA GLN A 30 -9.91 22.85 -6.16
C GLN A 30 -8.62 22.03 -6.22
N HIS A 31 -7.48 22.71 -5.96
CA HIS A 31 -6.17 22.07 -6.01
C HIS A 31 -5.74 21.57 -4.63
N GLY A 32 -5.38 20.28 -4.56
CA GLY A 32 -4.93 19.68 -3.32
C GLY A 32 -3.93 18.54 -3.56
N TRP A 33 -3.25 18.15 -2.50
CA TRP A 33 -2.38 17.01 -2.45
C TRP A 33 -2.70 16.13 -1.26
N ALA A 34 -2.40 14.85 -1.41
CA ALA A 34 -2.38 13.87 -0.34
C ALA A 34 -1.07 13.08 -0.42
N VAL A 35 -0.46 12.80 0.74
CA VAL A 35 0.81 12.08 0.84
C VAL A 35 0.71 10.94 1.84
N GLY A 36 1.51 9.89 1.63
CA GLY A 36 1.37 8.69 2.45
C GLY A 36 2.53 7.72 2.38
N SER A 37 2.23 6.47 2.73
CA SER A 37 3.20 5.37 2.73
C SER A 37 3.78 5.13 1.35
N ASP A 38 4.98 4.53 1.31
CA ASP A 38 5.69 4.12 0.09
C ASP A 38 5.96 5.29 -0.88
N GLY A 39 6.14 6.50 -0.35
CA GLY A 39 6.38 7.70 -1.14
C GLY A 39 5.18 8.15 -1.96
N ALA A 40 3.96 7.71 -1.61
CA ALA A 40 2.75 8.09 -2.34
C ALA A 40 2.53 9.60 -2.30
N ILE A 41 2.39 10.21 -3.47
CA ILE A 41 1.97 11.61 -3.67
C ILE A 41 0.79 11.59 -4.65
N LEU A 42 -0.35 12.04 -4.20
CA LEU A 42 -1.55 12.20 -5.02
C LEU A 42 -1.86 13.69 -5.20
N ARG A 43 -2.40 14.04 -6.35
CA ARG A 43 -2.86 15.40 -6.65
C ARG A 43 -4.26 15.41 -7.22
N THR A 44 -5.06 16.38 -6.79
CA THR A 44 -6.37 16.71 -7.35
C THR A 44 -6.37 18.13 -7.93
N ARG A 45 -7.30 18.38 -8.88
CA ARG A 45 -7.56 19.69 -9.51
C ARG A 45 -9.05 20.06 -9.50
N ASN A 46 -9.88 19.21 -8.90
CA ASN A 46 -11.35 19.34 -8.91
C ASN A 46 -11.94 19.07 -7.53
N GLY A 47 -11.28 19.55 -6.46
CA GLY A 47 -11.79 19.43 -5.10
C GLY A 47 -11.80 18.02 -4.55
N GLY A 48 -10.91 17.13 -5.07
CA GLY A 48 -10.75 15.77 -4.57
C GLY A 48 -11.63 14.73 -5.25
N PHE A 49 -12.45 15.09 -6.24
CA PHE A 49 -13.26 14.10 -6.97
C PHE A 49 -12.42 13.14 -7.80
N GLU A 50 -11.31 13.64 -8.34
CA GLU A 50 -10.33 12.83 -9.06
C GLU A 50 -8.94 13.09 -8.51
N TRP A 51 -8.16 12.02 -8.38
CA TRP A 51 -6.79 12.05 -7.91
C TRP A 51 -5.86 11.39 -8.91
N SER A 52 -4.71 11.98 -9.15
CA SER A 52 -3.63 11.44 -9.99
C SER A 52 -2.35 11.26 -9.17
N GLY A 53 -1.68 10.13 -9.35
CA GLY A 53 -0.37 9.87 -8.77
C GLY A 53 0.70 10.79 -9.36
N GLN A 54 1.62 11.25 -8.51
CA GLN A 54 2.80 12.02 -8.93
C GLN A 54 4.07 11.23 -8.60
N MET A 55 5.11 11.40 -9.43
CA MET A 55 6.40 10.76 -9.19
C MET A 55 7.08 11.39 -7.97
N SER A 56 7.37 10.56 -6.97
CA SER A 56 8.16 10.93 -5.81
C SER A 56 9.63 10.53 -6.01
N PRO A 57 10.60 11.40 -5.70
CA PRO A 57 12.00 11.02 -5.66
C PRO A 57 12.34 10.19 -4.40
N ALA A 58 11.45 10.13 -3.40
CA ALA A 58 11.58 9.32 -2.20
C ALA A 58 10.58 8.16 -2.22
N ARG A 59 11.04 6.96 -1.88
CA ARG A 59 10.19 5.76 -1.72
C ARG A 59 9.80 5.49 -0.27
N SER A 60 10.34 6.26 0.66
CA SER A 60 10.02 6.17 2.07
C SER A 60 8.69 6.88 2.38
N THR A 61 8.09 6.53 3.52
CA THR A 61 6.84 7.13 3.98
C THR A 61 6.94 8.65 4.08
N LEU A 62 5.94 9.32 3.53
CA LEU A 62 5.72 10.77 3.61
C LEU A 62 4.66 11.04 4.68
N TYR A 63 4.95 11.91 5.64
CA TYR A 63 4.09 12.12 6.81
C TYR A 63 3.38 13.46 6.82
N GLY A 64 4.13 14.54 6.63
CA GLY A 64 3.64 15.91 6.72
C GLY A 64 3.53 16.57 5.35
N LEU A 65 2.52 17.42 5.18
CA LEU A 65 2.27 18.17 3.96
C LEU A 65 1.84 19.59 4.30
N TYR A 66 2.46 20.58 3.68
CA TYR A 66 2.03 21.97 3.67
C TYR A 66 1.83 22.45 2.22
N VAL A 67 0.66 23.01 1.92
CA VAL A 67 0.30 23.55 0.60
C VAL A 67 0.30 25.07 0.70
N LYS A 68 1.21 25.72 -0.03
CA LYS A 68 1.31 27.18 -0.08
C LYS A 68 0.26 27.78 -1.03
N ASP A 69 0.10 27.15 -2.19
CA ASP A 69 -0.88 27.51 -3.23
C ASP A 69 -1.03 26.34 -4.23
N LYS A 70 -1.81 26.55 -5.30
CA LYS A 70 -2.05 25.55 -6.36
C LYS A 70 -0.80 25.03 -7.08
N SER A 71 0.36 25.67 -6.91
CA SER A 71 1.61 25.31 -7.58
C SER A 71 2.74 24.93 -6.63
N ARG A 72 2.70 25.38 -5.37
CA ARG A 72 3.79 25.25 -4.40
C ARG A 72 3.34 24.45 -3.17
N ALA A 73 4.11 23.42 -2.83
CA ALA A 73 3.91 22.61 -1.64
C ALA A 73 5.24 22.10 -1.08
N VAL A 74 5.23 21.72 0.21
CA VAL A 74 6.35 21.15 0.94
C VAL A 74 5.88 19.87 1.63
N ILE A 75 6.67 18.80 1.53
CA ILE A 75 6.39 17.50 2.13
C ILE A 75 7.52 17.15 3.09
N ALA A 76 7.19 16.61 4.26
CA ALA A 76 8.12 16.02 5.22
C ALA A 76 7.92 14.50 5.28
N GLY A 77 9.00 13.75 5.48
CA GLY A 77 8.94 12.29 5.45
C GLY A 77 10.02 11.59 6.28
N ALA A 78 10.05 10.27 6.13
CA ALA A 78 11.00 9.42 6.81
C ALA A 78 12.46 9.73 6.42
N ARG A 79 13.39 9.44 7.33
CA ARG A 79 14.85 9.61 7.13
C ARG A 79 15.24 11.04 6.71
N GLY A 80 14.63 12.05 7.31
CA GLY A 80 14.94 13.46 7.06
C GLY A 80 14.52 13.99 5.70
N VAL A 81 13.63 13.30 5.00
CA VAL A 81 13.15 13.71 3.68
C VAL A 81 12.34 15.01 3.79
N ILE A 82 12.75 16.03 3.04
CA ILE A 82 11.92 17.18 2.67
C ILE A 82 11.87 17.25 1.13
N LEU A 83 10.66 17.31 0.58
CA LEU A 83 10.42 17.51 -0.84
C LEU A 83 9.69 18.84 -1.06
N THR A 84 10.08 19.58 -2.10
CA THR A 84 9.40 20.81 -2.49
C THR A 84 9.00 20.78 -3.96
N THR A 85 7.88 21.40 -4.28
CA THR A 85 7.46 21.68 -5.66
C THR A 85 7.10 23.15 -5.84
N THR A 86 7.38 23.69 -7.03
CA THR A 86 6.98 25.04 -7.46
C THR A 86 6.20 25.02 -8.78
N ASN A 87 5.93 23.82 -9.31
CA ASN A 87 5.31 23.62 -10.62
C ASN A 87 4.14 22.63 -10.56
N SER A 88 3.37 22.68 -9.47
CA SER A 88 2.18 21.86 -9.27
C SER A 88 2.50 20.34 -9.18
N GLY A 89 3.67 19.99 -8.63
CA GLY A 89 4.09 18.61 -8.47
C GLY A 89 4.51 17.90 -9.77
N ARG A 90 4.69 18.65 -10.89
CA ARG A 90 5.31 18.07 -12.09
C ARG A 90 6.74 17.61 -11.83
N LYS A 91 7.41 18.29 -10.88
CA LYS A 91 8.71 17.90 -10.36
C LYS A 91 8.74 18.16 -8.85
N TRP A 92 9.14 17.17 -8.10
CA TRP A 92 9.47 17.27 -6.69
C TRP A 92 10.99 17.27 -6.52
N VAL A 93 11.50 18.18 -5.71
CA VAL A 93 12.93 18.37 -5.45
C VAL A 93 13.22 18.04 -4.01
N ALA A 94 14.11 17.08 -3.78
CA ALA A 94 14.60 16.75 -2.43
C ALA A 94 15.52 17.88 -1.91
N ARG A 95 15.36 18.23 -0.61
CA ARG A 95 16.12 19.28 0.06
C ARG A 95 17.01 18.68 1.14
N THR A 96 18.18 19.25 1.30
CA THR A 96 19.10 18.87 2.38
C THR A 96 18.58 19.42 3.71
N THR A 97 18.40 18.54 4.70
CA THR A 97 17.86 18.89 6.03
C THR A 97 18.87 18.83 7.14
N GLY A 98 20.05 18.24 6.91
CA GLY A 98 21.07 18.03 7.94
C GLY A 98 20.72 16.96 8.99
N THR A 99 19.58 16.28 8.86
CA THR A 99 19.17 15.19 9.74
C THR A 99 18.77 13.94 8.97
N ARG A 100 18.85 12.77 9.62
CA ARG A 100 18.28 11.49 9.17
C ARG A 100 17.07 11.06 10.00
N ASP A 101 16.64 11.89 10.95
CA ASP A 101 15.45 11.62 11.75
C ASP A 101 14.18 11.68 10.91
N HIS A 102 13.17 10.87 11.28
CA HIS A 102 11.86 10.98 10.63
C HIS A 102 11.26 12.35 10.93
N LEU A 103 10.75 13.04 9.92
CA LEU A 103 10.04 14.30 10.03
C LEU A 103 8.54 14.04 9.85
N PHE A 104 7.77 14.12 10.94
CA PHE A 104 6.34 13.75 10.96
C PHE A 104 5.43 14.90 10.56
N ALA A 105 5.83 16.14 10.80
CA ALA A 105 5.03 17.32 10.50
C ALA A 105 5.86 18.39 9.79
N VAL A 106 5.19 19.20 8.98
CA VAL A 106 5.73 20.43 8.40
C VAL A 106 4.64 21.51 8.39
N THR A 107 5.01 22.71 8.81
CA THR A 107 4.12 23.90 8.85
C THR A 107 4.88 25.17 8.48
N PHE A 108 4.14 26.21 8.13
CA PHE A 108 4.66 27.58 7.94
C PHE A 108 3.83 28.55 8.76
N ALA A 109 4.39 29.69 9.10
CA ALA A 109 3.67 30.72 9.82
C ALA A 109 2.53 31.26 8.94
N PRO A 110 1.32 31.49 9.51
CA PRO A 110 0.21 32.08 8.77
C PRO A 110 0.61 33.44 8.15
N GLY A 111 0.31 33.61 6.85
CA GLY A 111 0.65 34.83 6.11
C GLY A 111 2.14 34.99 5.75
N ASP A 112 3.02 34.12 6.22
CA ASP A 112 4.45 34.18 5.95
C ASP A 112 4.93 32.90 5.24
N PRO A 113 5.07 32.92 3.92
CA PRO A 113 5.48 31.75 3.15
C PRO A 113 6.97 31.42 3.26
N LEU A 114 7.77 32.21 3.96
CA LEU A 114 9.21 32.03 4.07
C LEU A 114 9.61 31.28 5.33
N HIS A 115 8.96 31.57 6.49
CA HIS A 115 9.28 30.95 7.76
C HIS A 115 8.47 29.68 8.00
N GLY A 116 9.15 28.55 8.17
CA GLY A 116 8.53 27.24 8.39
C GLY A 116 9.34 26.32 9.28
N TRP A 117 8.68 25.29 9.80
CA TRP A 117 9.24 24.30 10.70
C TRP A 117 8.81 22.90 10.32
N ALA A 118 9.70 21.95 10.53
CA ALA A 118 9.38 20.52 10.48
C ALA A 118 9.85 19.84 11.76
N ALA A 119 9.02 18.91 12.28
CA ALA A 119 9.24 18.24 13.54
C ALA A 119 9.23 16.73 13.39
N GLY A 120 9.95 16.00 14.27
CA GLY A 120 10.14 14.58 14.05
C GLY A 120 10.66 13.77 15.23
N SER A 121 11.34 12.66 14.88
CA SER A 121 11.89 11.71 15.84
C SER A 121 12.93 12.34 16.75
N PHE A 122 13.06 11.78 17.96
CA PHE A 122 14.13 12.11 18.92
C PHE A 122 14.26 13.61 19.23
N GLY A 123 13.14 14.32 19.25
CA GLY A 123 13.09 15.75 19.55
C GLY A 123 13.53 16.64 18.38
N ALA A 124 13.70 16.10 17.18
CA ALA A 124 14.11 16.89 16.03
C ALA A 124 13.08 17.97 15.69
N ILE A 125 13.52 19.23 15.64
CA ILE A 125 12.85 20.33 14.97
C ILE A 125 13.87 21.02 14.08
N ILE A 126 13.51 21.26 12.82
CA ILE A 126 14.29 22.06 11.88
C ILE A 126 13.44 23.23 11.39
N SER A 127 14.09 24.35 11.09
CA SER A 127 13.42 25.57 10.60
C SER A 127 13.99 26.06 9.27
N THR A 128 13.17 26.78 8.52
CA THR A 128 13.54 27.46 7.28
C THR A 128 13.14 28.94 7.35
N SER A 129 13.89 29.81 6.70
CA SER A 129 13.57 31.22 6.49
C SER A 129 13.56 31.63 5.00
N ASP A 130 13.66 30.65 4.10
CA ASP A 130 13.70 30.84 2.65
C ASP A 130 12.61 30.04 1.90
N GLY A 131 11.56 29.71 2.62
CA GLY A 131 10.43 29.00 2.04
C GLY A 131 10.64 27.50 1.84
N GLY A 132 11.58 26.89 2.57
CA GLY A 132 11.82 25.44 2.55
C GLY A 132 12.92 25.03 1.57
N VAL A 133 13.76 25.96 1.11
CA VAL A 133 14.91 25.65 0.26
C VAL A 133 16.06 25.14 1.11
N THR A 134 16.33 25.82 2.26
CA THR A 134 17.33 25.38 3.24
C THR A 134 16.70 25.20 4.62
N TRP A 135 17.25 24.30 5.41
CA TRP A 135 16.75 23.93 6.74
C TRP A 135 17.89 23.90 7.77
N LYS A 136 17.59 24.39 8.97
CA LYS A 136 18.55 24.44 10.09
C LYS A 136 17.96 23.78 11.33
N PRO A 137 18.71 22.95 12.07
CA PRO A 137 18.24 22.34 13.31
C PRO A 137 18.00 23.38 14.41
N GLN A 138 17.02 23.08 15.27
CA GLN A 138 16.71 23.83 16.49
C GLN A 138 16.91 22.93 17.72
N THR A 139 17.29 23.52 18.85
CA THR A 139 17.49 22.79 20.11
C THR A 139 16.17 22.70 20.87
N THR A 140 15.71 21.47 21.16
CA THR A 140 14.46 21.22 21.89
C THR A 140 14.67 20.67 23.30
N ASN A 141 15.89 20.22 23.64
CA ASN A 141 16.25 19.60 24.91
C ASN A 141 15.39 18.38 25.30
N THR A 142 14.81 17.68 24.32
CA THR A 142 14.06 16.44 24.52
C THR A 142 14.47 15.37 23.53
N SER A 143 14.38 14.10 23.93
CA SER A 143 14.52 12.94 23.05
C SER A 143 13.17 12.31 22.69
N ALA A 144 12.05 12.91 23.08
CA ALA A 144 10.73 12.42 22.75
C ALA A 144 10.44 12.67 21.25
N HIS A 145 9.62 11.80 20.64
CA HIS A 145 9.14 12.04 19.28
C HIS A 145 8.14 13.20 19.28
N ILE A 146 8.32 14.15 18.36
CA ILE A 146 7.43 15.30 18.16
C ILE A 146 6.57 15.01 16.93
N PHE A 147 5.27 14.76 17.13
CA PHE A 147 4.35 14.34 16.07
C PHE A 147 3.68 15.49 15.34
N SER A 148 3.53 16.64 15.99
CA SER A 148 2.88 17.80 15.39
C SER A 148 3.52 19.10 15.88
N VAL A 149 3.53 20.09 14.99
CA VAL A 149 3.99 21.46 15.27
C VAL A 149 3.08 22.45 14.56
N ALA A 150 2.65 23.49 15.26
CA ALA A 150 1.85 24.58 14.71
C ALA A 150 2.37 25.93 15.20
N PHE A 151 2.17 26.95 14.39
CA PHE A 151 2.55 28.33 14.70
C PHE A 151 1.37 29.27 14.50
N ALA A 152 1.15 30.16 15.45
CA ALA A 152 0.18 31.24 15.34
C ALA A 152 0.72 32.41 14.48
N ASN A 153 2.02 32.61 14.49
CA ASN A 153 2.78 33.60 13.72
C ASN A 153 4.26 33.16 13.67
N ALA A 154 5.15 33.94 13.09
CA ALA A 154 6.57 33.61 12.98
C ALA A 154 7.32 33.46 14.32
N LYS A 155 6.72 33.84 15.46
CA LYS A 155 7.35 33.81 16.79
C LYS A 155 6.72 32.78 17.73
N THR A 156 5.38 32.70 17.76
CA THR A 156 4.64 31.88 18.73
C THR A 156 4.28 30.53 18.11
N GLY A 157 4.77 29.44 18.70
CA GLY A 157 4.56 28.09 18.23
C GLY A 157 4.45 27.07 19.34
N ILE A 158 3.79 25.94 19.05
CA ILE A 158 3.58 24.80 19.95
C ILE A 158 3.97 23.53 19.20
N ALA A 159 4.70 22.64 19.89
CA ALA A 159 5.06 21.33 19.39
C ALA A 159 4.64 20.25 20.40
N VAL A 160 4.07 19.15 19.93
CA VAL A 160 3.52 18.09 20.78
C VAL A 160 3.99 16.71 20.33
N GLY A 161 4.03 15.75 21.29
CA GLY A 161 4.61 14.46 20.97
C GLY A 161 4.40 13.35 21.99
N SER A 162 5.26 12.34 21.93
CA SER A 162 5.24 11.18 22.80
C SER A 162 5.53 11.57 24.27
N ARG A 163 5.10 10.72 25.22
CA ARG A 163 5.31 10.89 26.67
C ARG A 163 4.73 12.21 27.21
N GLY A 164 3.67 12.74 26.61
CA GLY A 164 3.07 14.01 26.99
C GLY A 164 3.94 15.23 26.69
N THR A 165 4.89 15.10 25.74
CA THR A 165 5.73 16.23 25.35
C THR A 165 4.88 17.34 24.77
N LEU A 166 4.96 18.52 25.41
CA LEU A 166 4.36 19.77 24.97
C LEU A 166 5.41 20.86 25.13
N LEU A 167 5.86 21.44 24.02
CA LEU A 167 6.87 22.50 23.96
C LEU A 167 6.23 23.77 23.40
N VAL A 168 6.60 24.91 23.97
CA VAL A 168 6.13 26.23 23.56
C VAL A 168 7.32 27.14 23.24
N THR A 169 7.20 27.91 22.16
CA THR A 169 8.16 28.96 21.80
C THR A 169 7.45 30.29 21.59
N ASN A 170 8.11 31.39 21.91
CA ASN A 170 7.68 32.75 21.62
C ASN A 170 8.70 33.55 20.78
N ASN A 171 9.74 32.88 20.28
CA ASN A 171 10.82 33.48 19.51
C ASN A 171 11.16 32.67 18.22
N GLY A 172 10.16 31.96 17.67
CA GLY A 172 10.31 31.21 16.42
C GLY A 172 11.15 29.94 16.57
N GLY A 173 11.25 29.40 17.79
CA GLY A 173 12.01 28.19 18.09
C GLY A 173 13.48 28.46 18.43
N GLY A 174 13.87 29.70 18.65
CA GLY A 174 15.19 30.01 19.25
C GLY A 174 15.33 29.39 20.65
N GLU A 175 14.19 29.25 21.35
CA GLU A 175 14.05 28.50 22.60
C GLU A 175 12.72 27.76 22.60
N TRP A 176 12.73 26.46 22.99
CA TRP A 176 11.55 25.65 23.21
C TRP A 176 11.42 25.31 24.71
N LYS A 177 10.36 25.78 25.36
CA LYS A 177 10.09 25.58 26.78
C LYS A 177 9.12 24.42 26.99
N PRO A 178 9.46 23.41 27.83
CA PRO A 178 8.54 22.32 28.11
C PRO A 178 7.42 22.78 29.07
N TYR A 179 6.19 22.31 28.82
CA TYR A 179 5.07 22.40 29.76
C TYR A 179 4.90 21.06 30.49
N ALA A 180 4.95 21.08 31.81
CA ALA A 180 4.99 19.85 32.62
C ALA A 180 3.62 19.20 32.90
N GLY A 181 2.51 19.87 32.61
CA GLY A 181 1.14 19.48 33.02
C GLY A 181 0.39 18.53 32.08
N ALA A 182 1.01 18.02 31.02
CA ALA A 182 0.29 17.23 29.99
C ALA A 182 0.05 15.74 30.35
N GLY A 183 0.52 15.26 31.53
CA GLY A 183 0.12 13.98 32.10
C GLY A 183 0.65 12.70 31.43
N GLY A 184 1.72 12.75 30.66
CA GLY A 184 2.40 11.57 30.09
C GLY A 184 1.66 10.88 28.92
N VAL A 185 0.51 11.36 28.52
CA VAL A 185 -0.29 10.83 27.40
C VAL A 185 0.35 11.25 26.07
N VAL A 186 0.32 10.38 25.06
CA VAL A 186 0.78 10.71 23.72
C VAL A 186 -0.10 11.81 23.12
N LEU A 187 0.51 12.93 22.74
CA LEU A 187 -0.13 14.05 22.06
C LEU A 187 0.23 13.99 20.56
N THR A 188 -0.76 14.04 19.70
CA THR A 188 -0.64 13.69 18.27
C THR A 188 -0.85 14.86 17.32
N GLY A 189 -1.68 15.83 17.71
CA GLY A 189 -2.03 16.97 16.88
C GLY A 189 -2.14 18.27 17.67
N VAL A 190 -1.77 19.39 17.04
CA VAL A 190 -1.96 20.75 17.59
C VAL A 190 -2.41 21.69 16.48
N ALA A 191 -3.38 22.55 16.79
CA ALA A 191 -3.83 23.64 15.91
C ALA A 191 -4.14 24.89 16.71
N PHE A 192 -3.86 26.05 16.12
CA PHE A 192 -4.30 27.35 16.62
C PHE A 192 -5.67 27.71 16.03
N ALA A 193 -6.61 28.09 16.89
CA ALA A 193 -7.88 28.71 16.51
C ALA A 193 -7.71 30.24 16.40
N SER A 194 -6.83 30.85 17.23
CA SER A 194 -6.48 32.26 17.17
C SER A 194 -5.02 32.48 17.59
N ALA A 195 -4.59 33.71 17.66
CA ALA A 195 -3.21 34.05 18.09
C ALA A 195 -2.88 33.54 19.51
N LYS A 196 -3.86 33.33 20.37
CA LYS A 196 -3.71 32.89 21.76
C LYS A 196 -4.35 31.55 22.06
N ARG A 197 -5.45 31.20 21.35
CA ARG A 197 -6.16 29.94 21.57
C ARG A 197 -5.58 28.84 20.71
N ALA A 198 -5.18 27.74 21.36
CA ALA A 198 -4.75 26.53 20.67
C ALA A 198 -5.34 25.28 21.31
N ILE A 199 -5.56 24.26 20.49
CA ILE A 199 -6.08 22.96 20.90
C ILE A 199 -5.03 21.90 20.56
N VAL A 200 -4.81 21.00 21.53
CA VAL A 200 -3.98 19.79 21.39
C VAL A 200 -4.87 18.57 21.54
N VAL A 201 -4.70 17.60 20.65
CA VAL A 201 -5.39 16.30 20.72
C VAL A 201 -4.38 15.17 20.90
N GLY A 202 -4.87 14.04 21.42
CA GLY A 202 -4.00 12.89 21.68
C GLY A 202 -4.74 11.60 21.98
N TYR A 203 -4.00 10.62 22.47
CA TYR A 203 -4.51 9.29 22.80
C TYR A 203 -5.56 9.36 23.92
N LYS A 204 -6.42 8.34 23.96
CA LYS A 204 -7.51 8.19 24.96
C LYS A 204 -8.46 9.39 24.98
N GLY A 205 -8.79 9.93 23.80
CA GLY A 205 -9.69 11.08 23.66
C GLY A 205 -9.17 12.36 24.32
N THR A 206 -7.86 12.48 24.55
CA THR A 206 -7.30 13.67 25.19
C THR A 206 -7.48 14.90 24.33
N ILE A 207 -8.05 15.98 24.93
CA ILE A 207 -8.04 17.33 24.37
C ILE A 207 -7.55 18.28 25.46
N LEU A 208 -6.53 19.09 25.10
CA LEU A 208 -6.03 20.19 25.93
C LEU A 208 -6.26 21.50 25.19
N GLN A 209 -6.62 22.54 25.95
CA GLN A 209 -6.87 23.89 25.45
C GLN A 209 -6.00 24.91 26.17
N THR A 210 -5.50 25.90 25.45
CA THR A 210 -4.90 27.11 25.99
C THR A 210 -5.60 28.34 25.40
N ASP A 211 -5.71 29.43 26.18
CA ASP A 211 -6.24 30.72 25.79
C ASP A 211 -5.21 31.86 25.94
N ASP A 212 -3.96 31.50 26.29
CA ASP A 212 -2.88 32.46 26.59
C ASP A 212 -1.59 32.19 25.77
N GLY A 213 -1.72 31.45 24.66
CA GLY A 213 -0.60 31.14 23.77
C GLY A 213 0.28 30.01 24.29
N GLY A 214 -0.22 29.14 25.16
CA GLY A 214 0.45 27.94 25.66
C GLY A 214 1.14 28.11 27.02
N VAL A 215 0.87 29.21 27.73
CA VAL A 215 1.40 29.44 29.08
C VAL A 215 0.67 28.55 30.09
N THR A 216 -0.67 28.47 29.99
CA THR A 216 -1.52 27.59 30.78
C THR A 216 -2.38 26.68 29.90
N TRP A 217 -2.72 25.51 30.42
CA TRP A 217 -3.50 24.51 29.70
C TRP A 217 -4.60 23.90 30.57
N GLN A 218 -5.77 23.76 29.98
CA GLN A 218 -6.91 23.08 30.57
C GLN A 218 -7.18 21.76 29.83
N ARG A 219 -7.41 20.68 30.57
CA ARG A 219 -7.88 19.43 29.99
C ARG A 219 -9.40 19.46 29.88
N LEU A 220 -9.92 19.20 28.69
CA LEU A 220 -11.36 19.14 28.44
C LEU A 220 -11.90 17.73 28.61
N ASN A 221 -13.13 17.61 29.08
CA ASN A 221 -13.84 16.35 29.10
C ASN A 221 -14.45 16.08 27.71
N THR A 222 -14.12 14.94 27.14
CA THR A 222 -14.64 14.50 25.86
C THR A 222 -15.56 13.29 26.02
N LEU A 223 -16.50 13.12 25.09
CA LEU A 223 -17.39 11.96 25.05
C LEU A 223 -16.74 10.72 24.41
N VAL A 224 -15.49 10.84 23.95
CA VAL A 224 -14.75 9.76 23.29
C VAL A 224 -13.51 9.36 24.08
N THR A 225 -13.22 8.06 24.07
CA THR A 225 -12.02 7.49 24.70
C THR A 225 -11.03 6.92 23.69
N THR A 226 -11.35 7.02 22.40
CA THR A 226 -10.51 6.58 21.28
C THR A 226 -9.38 7.56 21.01
N ASP A 227 -8.32 7.10 20.37
CA ASP A 227 -7.17 7.93 20.01
C ASP A 227 -7.55 8.95 18.95
N LEU A 228 -7.21 10.22 19.19
CA LEU A 228 -7.34 11.32 18.24
C LEU A 228 -5.97 11.58 17.58
N PHE A 229 -5.96 11.89 16.27
CA PHE A 229 -4.71 12.03 15.51
C PHE A 229 -4.50 13.41 14.90
N SER A 230 -5.56 14.09 14.52
CA SER A 230 -5.47 15.38 13.83
C SER A 230 -6.52 16.33 14.39
N VAL A 231 -6.17 17.62 14.46
CA VAL A 231 -7.07 18.72 14.81
C VAL A 231 -6.83 19.87 13.83
N PHE A 232 -7.91 20.57 13.47
CA PHE A 232 -7.87 21.67 12.51
C PHE A 232 -8.93 22.72 12.86
N PHE A 233 -8.62 23.99 12.64
CA PHE A 233 -9.53 25.12 12.78
C PHE A 233 -9.52 25.96 11.50
N THR A 234 -10.67 26.44 11.08
CA THR A 234 -10.83 27.42 9.98
C THR A 234 -10.83 28.86 10.48
N ASP A 235 -11.30 29.05 11.70
CA ASP A 235 -11.45 30.33 12.38
C ASP A 235 -11.44 30.14 13.91
N GLU A 236 -11.78 31.19 14.69
CA GLU A 236 -11.74 31.14 16.16
C GLU A 236 -12.82 30.24 16.78
N THR A 237 -13.83 29.84 16.00
CA THR A 237 -15.02 29.11 16.49
C THR A 237 -15.14 27.69 15.92
N HIS A 238 -14.86 27.50 14.64
CA HIS A 238 -15.11 26.23 13.95
C HIS A 238 -13.85 25.34 13.90
N GLY A 239 -13.96 24.15 14.45
CA GLY A 239 -12.87 23.19 14.50
C GLY A 239 -13.32 21.75 14.41
N TRP A 240 -12.39 20.89 13.99
CA TRP A 240 -12.61 19.44 13.82
C TRP A 240 -11.41 18.66 14.33
N ALA A 241 -11.69 17.45 14.86
CA ALA A 241 -10.65 16.47 15.20
C ALA A 241 -11.01 15.11 14.61
N SER A 242 -10.00 14.33 14.23
CA SER A 242 -10.20 12.98 13.70
C SER A 242 -9.33 11.95 14.40
N GLY A 243 -9.75 10.68 14.36
CA GLY A 243 -9.07 9.64 15.15
C GLY A 243 -9.29 8.21 14.66
N GLU A 244 -9.08 7.29 15.61
CA GLU A 244 -9.23 5.85 15.42
C GLU A 244 -10.70 5.50 15.13
N SER A 245 -10.90 4.38 14.41
CA SER A 245 -12.24 3.84 14.11
C SER A 245 -13.18 4.83 13.43
N GLY A 246 -12.64 5.75 12.63
CA GLY A 246 -13.42 6.73 11.87
C GLY A 246 -14.03 7.85 12.71
N VAL A 247 -13.57 8.05 13.94
CA VAL A 247 -14.06 9.15 14.80
C VAL A 247 -13.74 10.49 14.17
N VAL A 248 -14.77 11.35 14.12
CA VAL A 248 -14.65 12.79 13.85
C VAL A 248 -15.41 13.53 14.95
N LEU A 249 -14.78 14.55 15.52
CA LEU A 249 -15.41 15.50 16.44
C LEU A 249 -15.50 16.86 15.77
N THR A 250 -16.53 17.65 16.09
CA THR A 250 -16.69 19.02 15.64
C THR A 250 -16.96 19.95 16.82
N THR A 251 -16.53 21.19 16.69
CA THR A 251 -16.84 22.29 17.62
C THR A 251 -17.28 23.53 16.84
N GLY A 252 -18.20 24.28 17.38
CA GLY A 252 -18.66 25.58 16.86
C GLY A 252 -18.45 26.73 17.87
N ASP A 253 -17.76 26.46 19.00
CA ASP A 253 -17.54 27.41 20.09
C ASP A 253 -16.05 27.59 20.45
N GLY A 254 -15.18 27.33 19.48
CA GLY A 254 -13.72 27.50 19.62
C GLY A 254 -13.05 26.39 20.41
N GLY A 255 -13.69 25.22 20.52
CA GLY A 255 -13.12 24.04 21.14
C GLY A 255 -13.52 23.83 22.60
N ASN A 256 -14.45 24.61 23.16
CA ASN A 256 -14.95 24.39 24.53
C ASN A 256 -15.81 23.13 24.62
N ILE A 257 -16.64 22.88 23.60
CA ILE A 257 -17.48 21.68 23.49
C ILE A 257 -17.15 20.95 22.18
N TRP A 258 -16.96 19.62 22.27
CA TRP A 258 -16.68 18.75 21.13
C TRP A 258 -17.79 17.70 20.99
N LEU A 259 -18.44 17.68 19.83
CA LEU A 259 -19.54 16.76 19.52
C LEU A 259 -19.08 15.70 18.51
N PRO A 260 -19.33 14.40 18.77
CA PRO A 260 -19.01 13.35 17.84
C PRO A 260 -19.96 13.34 16.63
N VAL A 261 -19.39 13.11 15.44
CA VAL A 261 -20.12 12.97 14.17
C VAL A 261 -20.04 11.53 13.69
N ASN A 262 -21.14 10.99 13.18
CA ASN A 262 -21.19 9.66 12.62
C ASN A 262 -20.72 9.65 11.16
N VAL A 263 -19.48 9.28 10.92
CA VAL A 263 -18.87 9.23 9.57
C VAL A 263 -19.18 7.93 8.83
N ARG A 264 -19.79 6.94 9.48
CA ARG A 264 -20.13 5.61 8.92
C ARG A 264 -18.94 4.91 8.27
N THR A 265 -17.77 5.01 8.88
CA THR A 265 -16.53 4.34 8.45
C THR A 265 -15.76 3.83 9.65
N ASN A 266 -15.04 2.71 9.50
CA ASN A 266 -14.20 2.15 10.57
C ASN A 266 -12.70 2.40 10.39
N PRO A 267 -12.15 2.67 9.18
CA PRO A 267 -10.73 2.95 9.05
C PRO A 267 -10.30 4.15 9.87
N LYS A 268 -9.06 4.10 10.33
CA LYS A 268 -8.38 5.19 11.01
C LYS A 268 -8.29 6.44 10.13
N LEU A 269 -8.73 7.58 10.65
CA LEU A 269 -8.61 8.89 10.00
C LEU A 269 -7.41 9.64 10.59
N THR A 270 -6.29 9.62 9.87
CA THR A 270 -5.01 10.17 10.33
C THR A 270 -4.89 11.67 10.14
N THR A 271 -5.69 12.24 9.24
CA THR A 271 -5.60 13.65 8.85
C THR A 271 -6.96 14.20 8.43
N LEU A 272 -7.17 15.47 8.70
CA LEU A 272 -8.27 16.24 8.16
C LEU A 272 -7.82 17.66 7.75
N HIS A 273 -8.58 18.27 6.86
CA HIS A 273 -8.38 19.62 6.39
C HIS A 273 -9.71 20.22 5.97
N PHE A 274 -10.00 21.45 6.42
CA PHE A 274 -11.16 22.21 6.01
C PHE A 274 -10.72 23.48 5.28
N ALA A 275 -11.40 23.79 4.19
CA ALA A 275 -11.15 25.01 3.43
C ALA A 275 -12.01 26.19 3.91
N ASP A 276 -13.12 25.89 4.53
CA ASP A 276 -14.04 26.78 5.23
C ASP A 276 -14.88 25.96 6.23
N GLU A 277 -15.91 26.58 6.83
CA GLU A 277 -16.79 25.95 7.80
C GLU A 277 -17.63 24.78 7.25
N LEU A 278 -17.83 24.69 5.93
CA LEU A 278 -18.65 23.67 5.28
C LEU A 278 -17.84 22.62 4.54
N LEU A 279 -16.80 23.05 3.83
CA LEU A 279 -16.06 22.19 2.90
C LEU A 279 -14.80 21.63 3.55
N GLY A 280 -14.76 20.29 3.67
CA GLY A 280 -13.62 19.59 4.28
C GLY A 280 -13.32 18.23 3.67
N TRP A 281 -12.14 17.73 4.01
CA TRP A 281 -11.64 16.40 3.63
C TRP A 281 -11.01 15.71 4.84
N ALA A 282 -11.20 14.39 4.91
CA ALA A 282 -10.48 13.53 5.84
C ALA A 282 -9.87 12.35 5.09
N ALA A 283 -8.72 11.88 5.56
CA ALA A 283 -8.05 10.76 4.93
C ALA A 283 -7.32 9.88 5.96
N GLY A 284 -6.98 8.65 5.57
CA GLY A 284 -6.34 7.74 6.53
C GLY A 284 -5.92 6.40 5.95
N SER A 285 -6.10 5.35 6.77
CA SER A 285 -5.72 3.97 6.45
C SER A 285 -6.32 3.53 5.12
N ASP A 286 -5.64 2.60 4.47
CA ASP A 286 -6.10 1.95 3.24
C ASP A 286 -6.38 2.92 2.08
N GLY A 287 -5.72 4.06 2.04
CA GLY A 287 -5.92 5.09 1.03
C GLY A 287 -7.30 5.76 1.07
N LEU A 288 -8.03 5.67 2.20
CA LEU A 288 -9.35 6.30 2.34
C LEU A 288 -9.26 7.81 2.19
N VAL A 289 -10.13 8.37 1.36
CA VAL A 289 -10.39 9.81 1.26
C VAL A 289 -11.89 10.04 1.37
N LEU A 290 -12.26 10.94 2.27
CA LEU A 290 -13.63 11.39 2.51
C LEU A 290 -13.71 12.88 2.21
N ARG A 291 -14.89 13.35 1.80
CA ARG A 291 -15.22 14.77 1.61
C ARG A 291 -16.56 15.08 2.27
N THR A 292 -16.65 16.25 2.88
CA THR A 292 -17.88 16.86 3.36
C THR A 292 -18.11 18.20 2.66
N ASP A 293 -19.38 18.52 2.44
CA ASP A 293 -19.83 19.81 1.89
C ASP A 293 -20.80 20.49 2.88
N ASP A 294 -20.92 19.98 4.12
CA ASP A 294 -21.87 20.41 5.17
C ASP A 294 -21.23 20.54 6.57
N GLY A 295 -19.94 20.88 6.62
CA GLY A 295 -19.23 21.09 7.90
C GLY A 295 -18.90 19.81 8.67
N GLY A 296 -18.97 18.67 7.99
CA GLY A 296 -18.66 17.37 8.60
C GLY A 296 -19.89 16.65 9.15
N LEU A 297 -21.10 17.15 8.95
CA LEU A 297 -22.34 16.48 9.37
C LEU A 297 -22.56 15.20 8.55
N SER A 298 -22.21 15.21 7.26
CA SER A 298 -22.16 14.02 6.43
C SER A 298 -20.85 13.94 5.63
N TRP A 299 -20.44 12.71 5.30
CA TRP A 299 -19.19 12.45 4.59
C TRP A 299 -19.42 11.53 3.41
N ARG A 300 -18.94 11.94 2.24
CA ARG A 300 -18.93 11.13 1.02
C ARG A 300 -17.54 10.53 0.79
N ARG A 301 -17.50 9.22 0.54
CA ARG A 301 -16.26 8.53 0.18
C ARG A 301 -15.89 8.87 -1.27
N LEU A 302 -14.63 9.29 -1.48
CA LEU A 302 -14.06 9.63 -2.79
C LEU A 302 -13.15 8.53 -3.35
N THR A 303 -12.90 7.47 -2.58
CA THR A 303 -12.10 6.33 -3.02
C THR A 303 -13.00 5.16 -3.40
N GLU A 304 -12.67 4.50 -4.51
CA GLU A 304 -13.43 3.37 -5.06
C GLU A 304 -12.66 2.06 -4.88
N GLY A 305 -13.39 0.94 -4.91
CA GLY A 305 -12.86 -0.42 -4.90
C GLY A 305 -12.91 -1.11 -3.54
N GLY A 306 -12.76 -2.43 -3.60
CA GLY A 306 -12.69 -3.31 -2.41
C GLY A 306 -11.32 -3.26 -1.76
N ARG A 307 -11.28 -3.55 -0.47
CA ARG A 307 -10.07 -3.56 0.35
C ARG A 307 -9.83 -4.90 1.05
N GLU A 308 -10.70 -5.85 0.79
CA GLU A 308 -10.51 -7.23 1.19
C GLU A 308 -9.28 -7.78 0.48
N ASP A 309 -8.41 -8.49 1.21
CA ASP A 309 -7.23 -9.13 0.63
C ASP A 309 -7.63 -10.00 -0.56
N LEU A 310 -6.89 -9.90 -1.64
CA LEU A 310 -7.09 -10.71 -2.85
C LEU A 310 -6.00 -11.76 -2.93
N SER A 311 -6.38 -13.01 -2.73
CA SER A 311 -5.45 -14.15 -2.68
C SER A 311 -5.00 -14.59 -4.06
N HIS A 312 -5.88 -14.51 -5.06
CA HIS A 312 -5.59 -14.99 -6.40
C HIS A 312 -6.15 -14.08 -7.49
N ILE A 313 -5.41 -13.93 -8.58
CA ILE A 313 -5.82 -13.23 -9.80
C ILE A 313 -5.58 -14.11 -11.03
N PHE A 314 -6.56 -14.20 -11.91
CA PHE A 314 -6.49 -14.95 -13.14
C PHE A 314 -6.97 -14.11 -14.31
N PHE A 315 -6.29 -14.20 -15.45
CA PHE A 315 -6.70 -13.62 -16.72
C PHE A 315 -6.80 -14.70 -17.78
N LEU A 316 -7.95 -14.79 -18.44
CA LEU A 316 -8.18 -15.70 -19.56
C LEU A 316 -7.55 -15.18 -20.86
N ASP A 317 -7.69 -13.87 -21.06
CA ASP A 317 -7.11 -13.11 -22.19
C ASP A 317 -6.69 -11.71 -21.67
N ASN A 318 -6.21 -10.84 -22.56
CA ASN A 318 -5.77 -9.49 -22.17
C ASN A 318 -6.90 -8.55 -21.68
N SER A 319 -8.17 -8.97 -21.81
CA SER A 319 -9.33 -8.17 -21.44
C SER A 319 -10.11 -8.75 -20.28
N HIS A 320 -10.26 -10.08 -20.24
CA HIS A 320 -11.12 -10.77 -19.27
C HIS A 320 -10.29 -11.36 -18.14
N GLY A 321 -10.58 -10.92 -16.91
CA GLY A 321 -9.89 -11.38 -15.72
C GLY A 321 -10.78 -11.38 -14.49
N TRP A 322 -10.36 -12.15 -13.48
CA TRP A 322 -11.04 -12.32 -12.20
C TRP A 322 -10.03 -12.32 -11.06
N ALA A 323 -10.47 -11.86 -9.91
CA ALA A 323 -9.70 -11.97 -8.67
C ALA A 323 -10.61 -12.45 -7.54
N ALA A 324 -10.07 -13.26 -6.65
CA ALA A 324 -10.78 -13.82 -5.50
C ALA A 324 -9.99 -13.60 -4.21
N GLY A 325 -10.68 -13.57 -3.06
CA GLY A 325 -9.99 -13.33 -1.80
C GLY A 325 -10.89 -13.42 -0.56
N ALA A 326 -10.51 -12.62 0.44
CA ALA A 326 -11.09 -12.61 1.77
C ALA A 326 -12.61 -12.35 1.75
N ARG A 327 -13.31 -12.99 2.69
CA ARG A 327 -14.77 -12.85 2.88
C ARG A 327 -15.60 -13.14 1.63
N GLY A 328 -15.17 -14.11 0.84
CA GLY A 328 -15.86 -14.49 -0.40
C GLY A 328 -15.78 -13.43 -1.50
N LYS A 329 -14.84 -12.50 -1.41
CA LYS A 329 -14.68 -11.45 -2.41
C LYS A 329 -14.35 -12.01 -3.77
N ILE A 330 -15.11 -11.60 -4.78
CA ILE A 330 -14.81 -11.83 -6.19
C ILE A 330 -14.92 -10.51 -6.94
N LEU A 331 -13.93 -10.23 -7.77
CA LEU A 331 -13.92 -9.12 -8.72
C LEU A 331 -13.77 -9.67 -10.12
N LEU A 332 -14.40 -9.02 -11.11
CA LEU A 332 -14.30 -9.37 -12.53
C LEU A 332 -14.08 -8.13 -13.41
N THR A 333 -13.32 -8.31 -14.49
CA THR A 333 -13.10 -7.28 -15.51
C THR A 333 -13.25 -7.84 -16.91
N SER A 334 -13.76 -7.02 -17.82
CA SER A 334 -13.77 -7.26 -19.29
C SER A 334 -12.97 -6.18 -20.03
N SER A 335 -12.19 -5.37 -19.31
CA SER A 335 -11.46 -4.21 -19.85
C SER A 335 -9.96 -4.24 -19.55
N GLY A 336 -9.42 -5.43 -19.27
CA GLY A 336 -8.00 -5.60 -18.92
C GLY A 336 -7.63 -4.93 -17.59
N GLY A 337 -8.57 -4.87 -16.64
CA GLY A 337 -8.37 -4.28 -15.33
C GLY A 337 -8.66 -2.79 -15.24
N LYS A 338 -9.01 -2.09 -16.33
CA LYS A 338 -9.35 -0.65 -16.26
C LYS A 338 -10.56 -0.39 -15.37
N ARG A 339 -11.52 -1.32 -15.34
CA ARG A 339 -12.68 -1.33 -14.46
C ARG A 339 -12.88 -2.72 -13.89
N TRP A 340 -13.18 -2.78 -12.60
CA TRP A 340 -13.52 -4.00 -11.88
C TRP A 340 -14.93 -3.89 -11.31
N SER A 341 -15.71 -4.95 -11.42
CA SER A 341 -17.04 -5.09 -10.82
C SER A 341 -17.06 -6.27 -9.86
N ALA A 342 -17.95 -6.24 -8.88
CA ALA A 342 -18.09 -7.32 -7.92
C ALA A 342 -18.93 -8.45 -8.50
N GLY A 343 -18.52 -9.71 -8.27
CA GLY A 343 -19.33 -10.91 -8.41
C GLY A 343 -19.99 -11.27 -7.08
N PHE A 344 -21.09 -11.96 -7.12
CA PHE A 344 -21.80 -12.47 -5.95
C PHE A 344 -21.41 -13.93 -5.71
N SER A 345 -20.57 -14.18 -4.71
CA SER A 345 -20.06 -15.52 -4.37
C SER A 345 -21.02 -16.37 -3.53
N GLY A 346 -21.95 -15.74 -2.80
CA GLY A 346 -22.85 -16.43 -1.87
C GLY A 346 -22.18 -16.94 -0.59
N THR A 347 -20.89 -16.68 -0.38
CA THR A 347 -20.13 -17.12 0.81
C THR A 347 -19.36 -15.99 1.47
N THR A 348 -19.04 -16.17 2.75
CA THR A 348 -18.09 -15.33 3.50
C THR A 348 -16.75 -16.03 3.78
N ASN A 349 -16.59 -17.29 3.29
CA ASN A 349 -15.33 -18.01 3.43
C ASN A 349 -14.24 -17.34 2.58
N GLN A 350 -12.98 -17.48 3.01
CA GLN A 350 -11.81 -17.10 2.21
C GLN A 350 -11.85 -17.89 0.90
N LEU A 351 -11.64 -17.21 -0.23
CA LEU A 351 -11.41 -17.83 -1.53
C LEU A 351 -9.93 -17.73 -1.87
N ASN A 352 -9.28 -18.89 -2.03
CA ASN A 352 -7.83 -18.99 -2.17
C ASN A 352 -7.38 -19.04 -3.63
N SER A 353 -8.20 -19.59 -4.52
CA SER A 353 -7.89 -19.68 -5.96
C SER A 353 -9.14 -19.47 -6.81
N ILE A 354 -8.95 -18.94 -8.01
CA ILE A 354 -9.99 -18.73 -9.03
C ILE A 354 -9.43 -19.06 -10.42
N LYS A 355 -10.19 -19.82 -11.21
CA LYS A 355 -9.82 -20.23 -12.56
C LYS A 355 -11.02 -20.20 -13.48
N PHE A 356 -10.84 -19.70 -14.70
CA PHE A 356 -11.83 -19.74 -15.75
C PHE A 356 -11.36 -20.62 -16.91
N ILE A 357 -12.24 -21.48 -17.40
CA ILE A 357 -12.01 -22.35 -18.54
C ILE A 357 -12.31 -21.59 -19.83
N ASN A 358 -13.38 -20.81 -19.80
CA ASN A 358 -13.79 -19.90 -20.87
C ASN A 358 -14.42 -18.64 -20.24
N ARG A 359 -15.00 -17.74 -21.04
CA ARG A 359 -15.56 -16.48 -20.55
C ARG A 359 -16.79 -16.63 -19.64
N THR A 360 -17.42 -17.79 -19.61
CA THR A 360 -18.64 -18.05 -18.81
C THR A 360 -18.41 -19.03 -17.67
N LEU A 361 -17.66 -20.12 -17.93
CA LEU A 361 -17.44 -21.21 -16.97
C LEU A 361 -16.18 -20.98 -16.16
N GLY A 362 -16.31 -20.89 -14.84
CA GLY A 362 -15.22 -20.72 -13.91
C GLY A 362 -15.45 -21.38 -12.56
N PHE A 363 -14.35 -21.59 -11.82
CA PHE A 363 -14.32 -22.20 -10.49
C PHE A 363 -13.56 -21.31 -9.52
N ALA A 364 -14.02 -21.27 -8.26
CA ALA A 364 -13.28 -20.69 -7.14
C ALA A 364 -13.30 -21.68 -5.98
N VAL A 365 -12.15 -21.81 -5.32
CA VAL A 365 -11.98 -22.72 -4.18
C VAL A 365 -11.45 -21.97 -2.97
N GLY A 366 -11.74 -22.48 -1.77
CA GLY A 366 -11.38 -21.77 -0.56
C GLY A 366 -11.53 -22.61 0.71
N ASP A 367 -11.56 -21.92 1.84
CA ASP A 367 -11.59 -22.52 3.16
C ASP A 367 -12.83 -23.38 3.38
N ARG A 368 -12.72 -24.35 4.28
CA ARG A 368 -13.80 -25.26 4.71
C ARG A 368 -14.41 -26.05 3.57
N GLY A 369 -13.61 -26.52 2.62
CA GLY A 369 -14.08 -27.31 1.47
C GLY A 369 -14.94 -26.52 0.50
N THR A 370 -14.80 -25.19 0.48
CA THR A 370 -15.59 -24.35 -0.42
C THR A 370 -15.18 -24.57 -1.88
N ILE A 371 -16.10 -25.04 -2.71
CA ILE A 371 -15.99 -25.04 -4.17
C ILE A 371 -17.20 -24.28 -4.73
N LEU A 372 -16.92 -23.26 -5.53
CA LEU A 372 -17.93 -22.48 -6.23
C LEU A 372 -17.76 -22.64 -7.74
N ARG A 373 -18.88 -22.75 -8.46
CA ARG A 373 -18.93 -22.81 -9.92
C ARG A 373 -19.76 -21.65 -10.46
N SER A 374 -19.28 -20.99 -11.49
CA SER A 374 -20.02 -19.96 -12.22
C SER A 374 -20.17 -20.33 -13.67
N THR A 375 -21.37 -20.14 -14.22
CA THR A 375 -21.67 -20.24 -15.65
C THR A 375 -22.04 -18.88 -16.25
N SER A 376 -21.97 -17.82 -15.43
CA SER A 376 -22.36 -16.44 -15.76
C SER A 376 -21.17 -15.48 -15.96
N GLY A 377 -19.95 -16.03 -16.15
CA GLY A 377 -18.74 -15.23 -16.28
C GLY A 377 -18.27 -14.61 -14.96
N GLY A 378 -18.60 -15.23 -13.82
CA GLY A 378 -18.21 -14.78 -12.49
C GLY A 378 -19.16 -13.79 -11.83
N LYS A 379 -20.32 -13.50 -12.43
CA LYS A 379 -21.32 -12.60 -11.84
C LYS A 379 -22.06 -13.27 -10.68
N ILE A 380 -22.44 -14.55 -10.84
CA ILE A 380 -23.13 -15.37 -9.85
C ILE A 380 -22.38 -16.68 -9.73
N TRP A 381 -22.28 -17.20 -8.51
CA TRP A 381 -21.59 -18.44 -8.19
C TRP A 381 -22.50 -19.38 -7.40
N GLU A 382 -22.42 -20.65 -7.70
CA GLU A 382 -23.19 -21.72 -7.08
C GLU A 382 -22.22 -22.67 -6.35
N PRO A 383 -22.53 -23.08 -5.11
CA PRO A 383 -21.68 -24.00 -4.37
C PRO A 383 -21.80 -25.43 -4.92
N ILE A 384 -20.67 -26.11 -5.04
CA ILE A 384 -20.58 -27.54 -5.28
C ILE A 384 -20.36 -28.25 -3.95
N ALA A 385 -21.24 -29.16 -3.59
CA ALA A 385 -21.11 -29.92 -2.36
C ALA A 385 -20.05 -31.03 -2.51
N ILE A 386 -19.15 -31.10 -1.54
CA ILE A 386 -18.18 -32.17 -1.36
C ILE A 386 -18.18 -32.66 0.09
N GLU A 387 -17.69 -33.87 0.34
CA GLU A 387 -17.57 -34.42 1.71
C GLU A 387 -16.43 -33.78 2.49
N ALA A 388 -15.31 -33.44 1.81
CA ALA A 388 -14.13 -32.85 2.40
C ALA A 388 -14.43 -31.49 3.03
N LYS A 389 -13.86 -31.25 4.23
CA LYS A 389 -13.98 -29.98 4.97
C LYS A 389 -12.65 -29.24 5.09
N GLU A 390 -11.60 -29.81 4.54
CA GLU A 390 -10.26 -29.25 4.48
C GLU A 390 -10.26 -27.97 3.64
N ASP A 391 -9.34 -27.07 3.97
CA ASP A 391 -9.12 -25.84 3.19
C ASP A 391 -8.52 -26.19 1.83
N LEU A 392 -9.07 -25.60 0.77
CA LEU A 392 -8.66 -25.80 -0.62
C LEU A 392 -7.85 -24.60 -1.07
N PHE A 393 -6.66 -24.81 -1.65
CA PHE A 393 -5.72 -23.74 -1.93
C PHE A 393 -5.56 -23.41 -3.42
N SER A 394 -5.59 -24.41 -4.30
CA SER A 394 -5.45 -24.18 -5.75
C SER A 394 -6.41 -25.05 -6.56
N VAL A 395 -6.86 -24.51 -7.71
CA VAL A 395 -7.65 -25.22 -8.72
C VAL A 395 -7.02 -25.04 -10.09
N HIS A 396 -6.83 -26.14 -10.80
CA HIS A 396 -6.25 -26.20 -12.13
C HIS A 396 -7.09 -27.04 -13.09
N PHE A 397 -7.25 -26.57 -14.34
CA PHE A 397 -7.92 -27.28 -15.41
C PHE A 397 -7.03 -27.33 -16.66
N VAL A 398 -6.97 -28.48 -17.31
CA VAL A 398 -6.26 -28.70 -18.59
C VAL A 398 -7.23 -28.78 -19.79
N SER A 399 -8.50 -29.12 -19.53
CA SER A 399 -9.59 -29.13 -20.50
C SER A 399 -10.87 -28.68 -19.81
N PRO A 400 -11.96 -28.43 -20.54
CA PRO A 400 -13.26 -28.11 -19.95
C PRO A 400 -13.79 -29.20 -19.00
N GLU A 401 -13.42 -30.45 -19.20
CA GLU A 401 -13.91 -31.61 -18.45
C GLU A 401 -13.00 -31.98 -17.29
N ARG A 402 -11.67 -31.77 -17.44
CA ARG A 402 -10.67 -32.36 -16.55
C ARG A 402 -9.93 -31.33 -15.74
N GLY A 403 -10.01 -31.45 -14.39
CA GLY A 403 -9.35 -30.54 -13.47
C GLY A 403 -9.00 -31.16 -12.12
N TRP A 404 -8.16 -30.46 -11.36
CA TRP A 404 -7.68 -30.86 -10.03
C TRP A 404 -7.78 -29.69 -9.05
N ILE A 405 -8.01 -30.04 -7.78
CA ILE A 405 -7.96 -29.15 -6.64
C ILE A 405 -7.01 -29.74 -5.63
N VAL A 406 -6.17 -28.93 -5.02
CA VAL A 406 -5.31 -29.33 -3.90
C VAL A 406 -5.58 -28.51 -2.66
N GLY A 407 -5.27 -29.08 -1.48
CA GLY A 407 -5.58 -28.42 -0.22
C GLY A 407 -4.83 -28.96 0.99
N ALA A 408 -5.36 -28.66 2.17
CA ALA A 408 -4.79 -29.04 3.45
C ALA A 408 -4.74 -30.57 3.63
N ARG A 409 -3.79 -31.04 4.43
CA ARG A 409 -3.64 -32.46 4.82
C ARG A 409 -3.47 -33.42 3.64
N GLY A 410 -2.85 -32.96 2.55
CA GLY A 410 -2.59 -33.76 1.36
C GLY A 410 -3.83 -34.02 0.50
N LEU A 411 -4.90 -33.27 0.71
CA LEU A 411 -6.11 -33.43 -0.10
C LEU A 411 -5.83 -33.11 -1.57
N ILE A 412 -6.19 -34.05 -2.45
CA ILE A 412 -6.24 -33.86 -3.90
C ILE A 412 -7.62 -34.31 -4.37
N LEU A 413 -8.32 -33.48 -5.09
CA LEU A 413 -9.59 -33.79 -5.75
C LEU A 413 -9.41 -33.71 -7.26
N ARG A 414 -10.07 -34.60 -8.00
CA ARG A 414 -10.07 -34.65 -9.46
C ARG A 414 -11.49 -34.65 -9.99
N THR A 415 -11.71 -33.95 -11.11
CA THR A 415 -12.94 -34.01 -11.89
C THR A 415 -12.66 -34.48 -13.31
N GLU A 416 -13.63 -35.17 -13.93
CA GLU A 416 -13.66 -35.56 -15.34
C GLU A 416 -14.95 -35.14 -16.05
N ASP A 417 -15.83 -34.43 -15.35
CA ASP A 417 -17.16 -34.01 -15.81
C ASP A 417 -17.36 -32.48 -15.83
N GLY A 418 -16.25 -31.73 -15.87
CA GLY A 418 -16.27 -30.28 -15.87
C GLY A 418 -16.64 -29.70 -14.51
N GLY A 419 -16.22 -30.38 -13.43
CA GLY A 419 -16.39 -29.91 -12.07
C GLY A 419 -17.80 -30.07 -11.52
N GLN A 420 -18.63 -30.94 -12.11
CA GLN A 420 -19.94 -31.29 -11.52
C GLN A 420 -19.75 -32.21 -10.32
N THR A 421 -18.81 -33.14 -10.44
CA THR A 421 -18.38 -34.01 -9.32
C THR A 421 -16.88 -33.99 -9.14
N TRP A 422 -16.43 -34.24 -7.90
CA TRP A 422 -15.03 -34.25 -7.51
C TRP A 422 -14.72 -35.52 -6.70
N GLN A 423 -13.68 -36.26 -7.11
CA GLN A 423 -13.25 -37.51 -6.51
C GLN A 423 -11.91 -37.31 -5.80
N SER A 424 -11.80 -37.80 -4.58
CA SER A 424 -10.55 -37.77 -3.81
C SER A 424 -9.50 -38.71 -4.40
N GLN A 425 -8.26 -38.23 -4.45
CA GLN A 425 -7.09 -38.96 -4.91
C GLN A 425 -6.14 -39.21 -3.74
N THR A 426 -5.34 -40.28 -3.79
CA THR A 426 -4.38 -40.59 -2.74
C THR A 426 -3.05 -39.91 -2.98
N ALA A 427 -2.71 -38.95 -2.12
CA ALA A 427 -1.45 -38.20 -2.19
C ALA A 427 -0.30 -38.83 -1.39
N ASN A 428 -0.58 -39.77 -0.50
CA ASN A 428 0.39 -40.41 0.42
C ASN A 428 1.20 -39.39 1.27
N THR A 429 0.60 -38.26 1.61
CA THR A 429 1.18 -37.24 2.48
C THR A 429 0.09 -36.53 3.29
N LEU A 430 0.48 -35.97 4.44
CA LEU A 430 -0.36 -35.07 5.24
C LEU A 430 0.12 -33.61 5.13
N SER A 431 1.12 -33.34 4.28
CA SER A 431 1.56 -31.97 4.00
C SER A 431 0.44 -31.17 3.34
N TRP A 432 0.36 -29.88 3.64
CA TRP A 432 -0.52 -28.98 2.91
C TRP A 432 0.02 -28.83 1.48
N LEU A 433 -0.85 -28.96 0.50
CA LEU A 433 -0.56 -28.76 -0.92
C LEU A 433 -1.09 -27.40 -1.34
N GLU A 434 -0.18 -26.46 -1.55
CA GLU A 434 -0.51 -25.04 -1.79
C GLU A 434 -0.90 -24.78 -3.24
N ASP A 435 -0.23 -25.43 -4.19
CA ASP A 435 -0.47 -25.19 -5.61
C ASP A 435 -0.29 -26.46 -6.45
N VAL A 436 -0.98 -26.48 -7.60
CA VAL A 436 -0.93 -27.58 -8.56
C VAL A 436 -0.92 -27.05 -9.98
N ALA A 437 -0.04 -27.56 -10.81
CA ALA A 437 0.06 -27.25 -12.22
C ALA A 437 0.21 -28.52 -13.06
N PHE A 438 -0.51 -28.57 -14.17
CA PHE A 438 -0.42 -29.64 -15.16
C PHE A 438 0.09 -29.07 -16.48
N THR A 439 0.99 -29.79 -17.14
CA THR A 439 1.53 -29.45 -18.47
C THR A 439 0.65 -30.02 -19.58
N ASP A 440 -0.01 -31.13 -19.32
CA ASP A 440 -0.94 -31.84 -20.20
C ASP A 440 -1.93 -32.68 -19.36
N PRO A 441 -2.87 -33.42 -19.94
CA PRO A 441 -3.85 -34.20 -19.19
C PRO A 441 -3.30 -35.32 -18.29
N LEU A 442 -2.03 -35.71 -18.44
CA LEU A 442 -1.40 -36.82 -17.70
C LEU A 442 -0.36 -36.36 -16.69
N HIS A 443 0.42 -35.31 -17.02
CA HIS A 443 1.59 -34.89 -16.26
C HIS A 443 1.31 -33.65 -15.42
N GLY A 444 1.49 -33.77 -14.12
CA GLY A 444 1.26 -32.69 -13.17
C GLY A 444 2.19 -32.70 -11.98
N VAL A 445 2.32 -31.55 -11.34
CA VAL A 445 3.12 -31.33 -10.13
C VAL A 445 2.28 -30.58 -9.12
N ALA A 446 2.29 -31.03 -7.85
CA ALA A 446 1.73 -30.33 -6.71
C ALA A 446 2.85 -30.02 -5.71
N VAL A 447 2.81 -28.81 -5.12
CA VAL A 447 3.83 -28.34 -4.17
C VAL A 447 3.20 -27.86 -2.87
N GLY A 448 3.99 -27.86 -1.78
CA GLY A 448 3.41 -27.43 -0.51
C GLY A 448 4.37 -27.40 0.67
N SER A 449 3.81 -27.55 1.87
CA SER A 449 4.55 -27.49 3.13
C SER A 449 5.63 -28.56 3.25
N ASN A 450 6.65 -28.30 4.08
CA ASN A 450 7.77 -29.22 4.32
C ASN A 450 8.52 -29.63 3.05
N GLY A 451 8.70 -28.72 2.11
CA GLY A 451 9.39 -28.98 0.83
C GLY A 451 8.73 -30.07 -0.01
N THR A 452 7.42 -30.28 0.17
CA THR A 452 6.69 -31.33 -0.54
C THR A 452 6.58 -30.96 -2.02
N ILE A 453 7.04 -31.88 -2.87
CA ILE A 453 6.83 -31.87 -4.32
C ILE A 453 6.28 -33.25 -4.68
N LEU A 454 5.06 -33.29 -5.23
CA LEU A 454 4.45 -34.51 -5.76
C LEU A 454 4.36 -34.39 -7.27
N ARG A 455 4.62 -35.48 -7.98
CA ARG A 455 4.50 -35.57 -9.44
C ARG A 455 3.60 -36.72 -9.83
N THR A 456 2.79 -36.52 -10.85
CA THR A 456 1.98 -37.55 -11.50
C THR A 456 2.30 -37.66 -12.97
N GLU A 457 2.15 -38.86 -13.54
CA GLU A 457 2.29 -39.18 -14.96
C GLU A 457 1.05 -39.89 -15.51
N ASP A 458 0.01 -40.02 -14.70
CA ASP A 458 -1.21 -40.77 -14.96
C ASP A 458 -2.48 -40.02 -14.60
N ALA A 459 -2.46 -38.70 -14.79
CA ALA A 459 -3.57 -37.81 -14.48
C ALA A 459 -3.95 -37.76 -12.99
N GLY A 460 -3.01 -38.05 -12.09
CA GLY A 460 -3.24 -38.03 -10.66
C GLY A 460 -3.80 -39.34 -10.09
N VAL A 461 -3.88 -40.43 -10.87
CA VAL A 461 -4.22 -41.73 -10.32
C VAL A 461 -3.17 -42.16 -9.27
N THR A 462 -1.90 -41.88 -9.56
CA THR A 462 -0.80 -41.98 -8.59
C THR A 462 0.00 -40.69 -8.50
N TRP A 463 0.39 -40.34 -7.27
CA TRP A 463 1.27 -39.25 -6.97
C TRP A 463 2.54 -39.75 -6.30
N LYS A 464 3.69 -39.42 -6.89
CA LYS A 464 5.02 -39.79 -6.40
C LYS A 464 5.73 -38.57 -5.84
N ARG A 465 6.33 -38.71 -4.65
CA ARG A 465 7.15 -37.65 -4.07
C ARG A 465 8.46 -37.53 -4.85
N VAL A 466 8.78 -36.28 -5.25
CA VAL A 466 10.09 -35.91 -5.78
C VAL A 466 10.94 -35.45 -4.59
N ASP A 467 11.97 -36.20 -4.26
CA ASP A 467 12.80 -35.90 -3.08
C ASP A 467 13.81 -34.82 -3.39
N LYS A 468 13.66 -33.66 -2.76
CA LYS A 468 14.56 -32.51 -2.90
C LYS A 468 15.34 -32.20 -1.62
N ASN A 469 15.04 -32.92 -0.51
CA ASN A 469 15.60 -32.68 0.81
C ASN A 469 15.45 -31.23 1.29
N LEU A 470 14.29 -30.62 1.02
CA LEU A 470 13.91 -29.26 1.36
C LEU A 470 12.86 -29.29 2.49
N LYS A 471 12.92 -28.30 3.41
CA LYS A 471 11.96 -28.18 4.52
C LYS A 471 11.10 -26.92 4.42
N GLU A 472 11.46 -26.01 3.55
CA GLU A 472 10.79 -24.74 3.34
C GLU A 472 9.40 -24.96 2.75
N TRP A 473 8.51 -24.02 3.03
CA TRP A 473 7.18 -24.00 2.45
C TRP A 473 7.25 -23.57 0.98
N LEU A 474 6.67 -24.35 0.09
CA LEU A 474 6.57 -24.05 -1.35
C LEU A 474 5.16 -23.52 -1.63
N TYR A 475 5.04 -22.31 -2.16
CA TYR A 475 3.76 -21.61 -2.30
C TYR A 475 3.15 -21.70 -3.69
N ALA A 476 3.97 -21.73 -4.74
CA ALA A 476 3.47 -21.74 -6.11
C ALA A 476 4.34 -22.56 -7.05
N VAL A 477 3.70 -23.16 -8.06
CA VAL A 477 4.34 -23.88 -9.17
C VAL A 477 3.74 -23.43 -10.50
N THR A 478 4.58 -23.23 -11.51
CA THR A 478 4.15 -22.89 -12.87
C THR A 478 5.04 -23.57 -13.89
N PHE A 479 4.51 -23.83 -15.08
CA PHE A 479 5.26 -24.33 -16.22
C PHE A 479 5.19 -23.34 -17.38
N ALA A 480 6.33 -23.12 -18.02
CA ALA A 480 6.45 -22.32 -19.24
C ALA A 480 6.15 -23.17 -20.48
N ASP A 481 6.51 -24.44 -20.44
CA ASP A 481 6.27 -25.47 -21.45
C ASP A 481 6.24 -26.85 -20.77
N ALA A 482 6.18 -27.94 -21.52
CA ALA A 482 6.10 -29.29 -20.98
C ALA A 482 7.34 -29.70 -20.16
N ALA A 483 8.50 -29.09 -20.39
CA ALA A 483 9.77 -29.44 -19.75
C ALA A 483 10.17 -28.45 -18.65
N ARG A 484 10.01 -27.14 -18.93
CA ARG A 484 10.52 -26.09 -18.05
C ARG A 484 9.48 -25.56 -17.12
N GLY A 485 9.76 -25.60 -15.81
CA GLY A 485 8.89 -25.08 -14.78
C GLY A 485 9.65 -24.44 -13.62
N TYR A 486 8.93 -23.72 -12.78
CA TYR A 486 9.46 -22.99 -11.63
C TYR A 486 8.58 -23.20 -10.40
N VAL A 487 9.24 -23.29 -9.25
CA VAL A 487 8.62 -23.34 -7.93
C VAL A 487 9.19 -22.19 -7.09
N VAL A 488 8.35 -21.53 -6.32
CA VAL A 488 8.77 -20.51 -5.36
C VAL A 488 8.22 -20.78 -3.97
N GLY A 489 8.91 -20.26 -2.94
CA GLY A 489 8.55 -20.57 -1.57
C GLY A 489 9.07 -19.58 -0.54
N ALA A 490 9.05 -20.04 0.71
CA ALA A 490 9.54 -19.32 1.87
C ALA A 490 11.04 -19.06 1.78
N HIS A 491 11.51 -18.02 2.48
CA HIS A 491 12.93 -17.66 2.62
C HIS A 491 13.68 -17.46 1.29
N GLY A 492 12.96 -17.08 0.21
CA GLY A 492 13.56 -16.81 -1.09
C GLY A 492 13.83 -18.04 -1.94
N VAL A 493 13.26 -19.20 -1.57
CA VAL A 493 13.40 -20.43 -2.38
C VAL A 493 12.85 -20.19 -3.78
N VAL A 494 13.70 -20.51 -4.78
CA VAL A 494 13.34 -20.61 -6.19
C VAL A 494 13.94 -21.92 -6.71
N LEU A 495 13.11 -22.78 -7.29
CA LEU A 495 13.53 -24.00 -7.95
C LEU A 495 13.16 -23.94 -9.42
N ARG A 496 13.95 -24.59 -10.26
CA ARG A 496 13.71 -24.76 -11.69
C ARG A 496 13.81 -26.23 -12.09
N THR A 497 12.93 -26.67 -12.95
CA THR A 497 13.00 -27.94 -13.67
C THR A 497 13.20 -27.71 -15.15
N ASP A 498 13.87 -28.64 -15.82
CA ASP A 498 14.04 -28.70 -17.29
C ASP A 498 13.55 -30.06 -17.84
N ASP A 499 12.88 -30.89 -17.01
CA ASP A 499 12.45 -32.27 -17.31
C ASP A 499 10.98 -32.54 -16.87
N GLY A 500 10.13 -31.51 -16.87
CA GLY A 500 8.72 -31.65 -16.53
C GLY A 500 8.47 -31.98 -15.07
N GLY A 501 9.37 -31.55 -14.18
CA GLY A 501 9.24 -31.74 -12.73
C GLY A 501 9.76 -33.07 -12.21
N ALA A 502 10.48 -33.87 -13.03
CA ALA A 502 11.11 -35.09 -12.56
C ALA A 502 12.29 -34.77 -11.63
N THR A 503 13.03 -33.71 -11.92
CA THR A 503 14.08 -33.18 -11.04
C THR A 503 13.99 -31.66 -10.92
N TRP A 504 14.48 -31.13 -9.77
CA TRP A 504 14.45 -29.70 -9.47
C TRP A 504 15.84 -29.23 -9.03
N LYS A 505 16.28 -28.12 -9.59
CA LYS A 505 17.54 -27.44 -9.27
C LYS A 505 17.28 -26.15 -8.51
N ASP A 506 18.11 -25.84 -7.50
CA ASP A 506 18.08 -24.55 -6.83
C ASP A 506 18.53 -23.46 -7.79
N VAL A 507 17.83 -22.32 -7.75
CA VAL A 507 18.19 -21.10 -8.49
C VAL A 507 18.70 -20.08 -7.48
N GLU A 508 19.95 -19.64 -7.62
CA GLU A 508 20.49 -18.57 -6.80
C GLU A 508 19.83 -17.23 -7.20
N SER A 509 18.73 -16.91 -6.54
CA SER A 509 17.96 -15.72 -6.84
C SER A 509 18.48 -14.46 -6.12
N GLY A 510 19.30 -14.61 -5.07
CA GLY A 510 19.69 -13.53 -4.16
C GLY A 510 18.50 -12.93 -3.38
N LEU A 511 17.33 -13.56 -3.43
CA LEU A 511 16.11 -13.11 -2.76
C LEU A 511 16.03 -13.69 -1.34
N ASN A 512 15.36 -12.95 -0.47
CA ASN A 512 15.02 -13.37 0.89
C ASN A 512 13.54 -13.06 1.16
N GLY A 513 12.96 -13.66 2.21
CA GLY A 513 11.53 -13.53 2.52
C GLY A 513 10.65 -14.44 1.67
N ASN A 514 9.34 -14.31 1.82
CA ASN A 514 8.39 -15.21 1.17
C ASN A 514 8.12 -14.76 -0.28
N LEU A 515 8.19 -15.71 -1.20
CA LEU A 515 7.85 -15.56 -2.61
C LEU A 515 6.54 -16.31 -2.82
N PHE A 516 5.44 -15.57 -2.99
CA PHE A 516 4.08 -16.15 -2.95
C PHE A 516 3.60 -16.66 -4.30
N ALA A 517 4.04 -16.06 -5.41
CA ALA A 517 3.59 -16.47 -6.72
C ALA A 517 4.68 -16.32 -7.77
N VAL A 518 4.60 -17.19 -8.78
CA VAL A 518 5.43 -17.19 -9.97
C VAL A 518 4.56 -17.38 -11.20
N ALA A 519 4.85 -16.64 -12.28
CA ALA A 519 4.19 -16.81 -13.56
C ALA A 519 5.20 -16.63 -14.70
N THR A 520 4.90 -17.24 -15.86
CA THR A 520 5.76 -17.21 -17.04
C THR A 520 5.04 -16.55 -18.21
N GLY A 521 5.76 -15.72 -18.97
CA GLY A 521 5.33 -15.17 -20.25
C GLY A 521 5.93 -15.93 -21.45
N GLY A 522 6.77 -16.92 -21.16
CA GLY A 522 7.50 -17.79 -22.06
C GLY A 522 8.66 -18.48 -21.32
N PRO A 523 9.41 -19.38 -21.97
CA PRO A 523 10.46 -20.19 -21.32
C PRO A 523 11.51 -19.38 -20.56
N ASP A 524 11.87 -18.21 -21.08
CA ASP A 524 12.90 -17.36 -20.50
C ASP A 524 12.34 -16.14 -19.73
N ASP A 525 11.03 -15.94 -19.76
CA ASP A 525 10.38 -14.73 -19.23
C ASP A 525 9.55 -15.09 -17.98
N VAL A 526 10.09 -14.81 -16.79
CA VAL A 526 9.57 -15.26 -15.50
C VAL A 526 9.43 -14.08 -14.53
N ILE A 527 8.26 -13.96 -13.90
CA ILE A 527 8.00 -12.95 -12.87
C ILE A 527 7.62 -13.60 -11.54
N ILE A 528 8.16 -13.08 -10.45
CA ILE A 528 7.88 -13.53 -9.08
C ILE A 528 7.37 -12.36 -8.26
N THR A 529 6.39 -12.63 -7.38
CA THR A 529 5.87 -11.67 -6.40
C THR A 529 5.96 -12.22 -4.98
N GLY A 530 6.02 -11.33 -3.98
CA GLY A 530 6.20 -11.76 -2.60
C GLY A 530 5.98 -10.68 -1.54
N ASP A 531 6.62 -10.91 -0.39
CA ASP A 531 6.62 -10.00 0.75
C ASP A 531 7.14 -8.61 0.40
N GLN A 532 6.71 -7.61 1.17
CA GLN A 532 7.16 -6.21 1.06
C GLN A 532 6.96 -5.60 -0.33
N GLY A 533 5.88 -6.00 -1.03
CA GLY A 533 5.58 -5.51 -2.36
C GLY A 533 6.59 -5.95 -3.42
N ARG A 534 7.33 -7.02 -3.14
CA ARG A 534 8.39 -7.52 -4.02
C ARG A 534 7.84 -7.96 -5.36
N ILE A 535 8.48 -7.46 -6.41
CA ILE A 535 8.29 -7.89 -7.79
C ILE A 535 9.68 -8.04 -8.39
N VAL A 536 10.02 -9.22 -8.89
CA VAL A 536 11.27 -9.48 -9.61
C VAL A 536 10.99 -10.13 -10.94
N HIS A 537 11.79 -9.85 -11.93
CA HIS A 537 11.60 -10.29 -13.29
C HIS A 537 12.91 -10.85 -13.85
N SER A 538 12.86 -12.05 -14.40
CA SER A 538 13.93 -12.67 -15.18
C SER A 538 13.51 -12.72 -16.63
N ARG A 539 14.47 -12.50 -17.55
CA ARG A 539 14.30 -12.60 -19.00
C ARG A 539 15.29 -13.58 -19.63
N ASP A 540 15.92 -14.38 -18.81
CA ASP A 540 16.94 -15.35 -19.16
C ASP A 540 16.70 -16.71 -18.48
N GLY A 541 15.43 -17.04 -18.24
CA GLY A 541 15.04 -18.32 -17.66
C GLY A 541 15.47 -18.51 -16.20
N GLY A 542 15.61 -17.42 -15.45
CA GLY A 542 15.98 -17.45 -14.03
C GLY A 542 17.49 -17.39 -13.78
N ALA A 543 18.33 -17.16 -14.83
CA ALA A 543 19.76 -16.99 -14.63
C ALA A 543 20.09 -15.67 -13.93
N THR A 544 19.33 -14.60 -14.21
CA THR A 544 19.42 -13.33 -13.49
C THR A 544 18.04 -12.79 -13.12
N TRP A 545 17.95 -12.08 -11.98
CA TRP A 545 16.73 -11.50 -11.47
C TRP A 545 16.85 -10.00 -11.28
N GLN A 546 15.93 -9.24 -11.86
CA GLN A 546 15.91 -7.79 -11.80
C GLN A 546 14.74 -7.30 -10.93
N PRO A 547 14.99 -6.65 -9.78
CA PRO A 547 13.94 -6.03 -8.99
C PRO A 547 13.19 -4.99 -9.83
N GLN A 548 11.86 -5.05 -9.77
CA GLN A 548 11.00 -4.05 -10.40
C GLN A 548 10.62 -2.97 -9.41
N PRO A 549 10.49 -1.70 -9.84
CA PRO A 549 9.91 -0.65 -9.00
C PRO A 549 8.52 -1.06 -8.55
N THR A 550 8.25 -0.99 -7.25
CA THR A 550 6.93 -1.24 -6.69
C THR A 550 6.26 0.06 -6.26
N VAL A 551 4.93 0.07 -6.19
CA VAL A 551 4.09 1.19 -5.73
C VAL A 551 3.48 0.92 -4.35
N THR A 552 3.82 -0.20 -3.74
CA THR A 552 3.37 -0.61 -2.40
C THR A 552 4.40 -1.51 -1.72
N SER A 553 4.46 -1.46 -0.39
CA SER A 553 5.20 -2.40 0.45
C SER A 553 4.31 -3.54 0.98
N SER A 554 3.02 -3.54 0.64
CA SER A 554 2.10 -4.62 1.02
C SER A 554 2.43 -5.92 0.30
N PRO A 555 2.24 -7.10 0.94
CA PRO A 555 2.42 -8.40 0.31
C PRO A 555 1.60 -8.55 -0.97
N LEU A 556 2.22 -9.12 -2.00
CA LEU A 556 1.64 -9.40 -3.31
C LEU A 556 1.50 -10.91 -3.47
N PHE A 557 0.28 -11.42 -3.41
CA PHE A 557 -0.01 -12.85 -3.24
C PHE A 557 -0.11 -13.63 -4.54
N SER A 558 -0.46 -12.97 -5.65
CA SER A 558 -0.71 -13.65 -6.92
C SER A 558 -0.34 -12.79 -8.11
N VAL A 559 0.09 -13.42 -9.19
CA VAL A 559 0.44 -12.77 -10.46
C VAL A 559 -0.16 -13.53 -11.63
N ALA A 560 -0.79 -12.79 -12.55
CA ALA A 560 -1.26 -13.28 -13.85
C ALA A 560 -0.40 -12.65 -14.94
N TYR A 561 0.25 -13.48 -15.77
CA TYR A 561 1.13 -13.03 -16.86
C TYR A 561 0.69 -13.62 -18.20
N ARG A 562 0.46 -12.76 -19.21
CA ARG A 562 -0.01 -13.12 -20.55
C ARG A 562 0.96 -12.66 -21.64
N GLY A 563 2.23 -12.48 -21.27
CA GLY A 563 3.30 -12.02 -22.16
C GLY A 563 3.41 -10.50 -22.30
N GLY A 564 4.62 -9.99 -22.51
CA GLY A 564 4.92 -8.59 -22.70
C GLY A 564 4.61 -7.71 -21.49
N TYR A 565 3.73 -6.73 -21.66
CA TYR A 565 3.27 -5.83 -20.58
C TYR A 565 1.93 -6.27 -19.96
N ASN A 566 1.39 -7.41 -20.37
CA ASN A 566 0.11 -7.91 -19.87
C ASN A 566 0.34 -8.68 -18.56
N ILE A 567 0.62 -7.94 -17.49
CA ILE A 567 0.87 -8.47 -16.14
C ILE A 567 -0.06 -7.76 -15.17
N TRP A 568 -0.75 -8.56 -14.36
CA TRP A 568 -1.59 -8.12 -13.25
C TRP A 568 -1.17 -8.84 -11.98
N ILE A 569 -1.17 -8.14 -10.87
CA ILE A 569 -0.74 -8.64 -9.56
C ILE A 569 -1.83 -8.34 -8.56
N ALA A 570 -2.19 -9.31 -7.73
CA ALA A 570 -3.12 -9.12 -6.62
C ALA A 570 -2.44 -9.29 -5.28
N GLY A 571 -2.97 -8.63 -4.23
CA GLY A 571 -2.36 -8.69 -2.90
C GLY A 571 -3.21 -8.12 -1.77
N ARG A 572 -2.53 -7.81 -0.67
CA ARG A 572 -3.13 -7.30 0.56
C ARG A 572 -3.85 -5.97 0.34
N GLY A 573 -4.94 -5.75 1.11
CA GLY A 573 -5.72 -4.52 1.06
C GLY A 573 -6.47 -4.32 -0.25
N GLY A 574 -6.79 -5.40 -0.96
CA GLY A 574 -7.48 -5.38 -2.24
C GLY A 574 -6.60 -4.95 -3.41
N ALA A 575 -5.28 -4.91 -3.21
CA ALA A 575 -4.36 -4.46 -4.25
C ALA A 575 -4.54 -5.22 -5.56
N ILE A 576 -4.78 -4.49 -6.65
CA ILE A 576 -4.58 -4.96 -8.02
C ILE A 576 -3.69 -3.95 -8.72
N LEU A 577 -2.52 -4.41 -9.14
CA LEU A 577 -1.54 -3.64 -9.90
C LEU A 577 -1.51 -4.15 -11.34
N ARG A 578 -1.37 -3.25 -12.30
CA ARG A 578 -1.14 -3.58 -13.71
C ARG A 578 0.18 -2.97 -14.18
N ARG A 579 0.94 -3.70 -14.97
CA ARG A 579 2.13 -3.15 -15.63
C ARG A 579 1.71 -2.22 -16.76
N THR A 580 2.32 -1.02 -16.82
CA THR A 580 2.09 -0.07 -17.90
C THR A 580 3.18 -0.19 -18.96
N GLU A 581 2.82 0.02 -20.21
CA GLU A 581 3.81 0.18 -21.28
C GLU A 581 4.64 1.44 -21.04
N PRO A 582 5.94 1.44 -21.39
CA PRO A 582 6.73 2.67 -21.37
C PRO A 582 6.07 3.70 -22.29
N ILE A 583 5.82 4.91 -21.77
CA ILE A 583 5.36 6.01 -22.62
C ILE A 583 6.50 6.32 -23.59
N ALA A 584 6.29 6.10 -24.89
CA ALA A 584 7.21 6.56 -25.90
C ALA A 584 7.35 8.09 -25.76
N THR A 585 8.52 8.55 -25.34
CA THR A 585 8.83 9.97 -25.37
C THR A 585 8.81 10.40 -26.84
N VAL A 586 7.80 11.14 -27.23
CA VAL A 586 7.82 11.86 -28.51
C VAL A 586 9.07 12.75 -28.46
N SER A 587 10.07 12.40 -29.22
CA SER A 587 11.26 13.24 -29.41
C SER A 587 10.79 14.50 -30.11
N ILE A 588 10.64 15.59 -29.33
CA ILE A 588 10.56 16.92 -29.94
C ILE A 588 11.90 17.09 -30.68
N PRO A 589 11.89 17.29 -32.01
CA PRO A 589 13.11 17.53 -32.71
C PRO A 589 13.79 18.74 -32.09
N THR A 590 15.00 18.55 -31.58
CA THR A 590 15.85 19.67 -31.13
C THR A 590 16.00 20.62 -32.31
N PRO A 591 15.70 21.92 -32.14
CA PRO A 591 16.00 22.89 -33.17
C PRO A 591 17.47 22.78 -33.53
N ARG A 592 17.80 22.55 -34.80
CA ARG A 592 19.18 22.63 -35.29
C ARG A 592 19.67 24.05 -35.06
N LEU A 593 20.60 24.23 -34.14
CA LEU A 593 21.37 25.46 -34.02
C LEU A 593 22.16 25.66 -35.30
N PRO A 594 22.27 26.90 -35.78
CA PRO A 594 23.10 27.23 -36.95
C PRO A 594 24.57 26.85 -36.69
N PRO A 595 25.36 26.49 -37.72
CA PRO A 595 26.75 26.10 -37.54
C PRO A 595 27.58 27.33 -37.20
N GLY A 596 28.15 27.35 -35.96
CA GLY A 596 29.10 28.36 -35.55
C GLY A 596 29.14 28.71 -34.09
N LEU A 597 29.31 27.76 -33.18
CA LEU A 597 29.87 28.00 -31.84
C LEU A 597 30.43 26.69 -31.28
N ARG A 598 31.71 26.47 -31.55
CA ARG A 598 32.51 25.44 -30.86
C ARG A 598 33.16 26.09 -29.63
N GLY A 599 33.00 25.44 -28.46
CA GLY A 599 33.88 25.64 -27.32
C GLY A 599 33.16 25.87 -25.98
N ALA A 600 32.90 24.79 -25.25
CA ALA A 600 32.83 24.79 -23.80
C ALA A 600 33.17 23.39 -23.24
N PRO A 601 33.84 23.29 -22.06
CA PRO A 601 34.56 22.08 -21.65
C PRO A 601 33.60 21.02 -21.07
N LYS A 602 34.01 19.74 -21.27
CA LYS A 602 33.35 18.54 -20.73
C LYS A 602 33.49 18.48 -19.22
N LEU A 603 32.37 18.48 -18.50
CA LEU A 603 32.29 18.06 -17.09
C LEU A 603 32.20 16.53 -17.05
N GLN A 604 33.09 15.92 -16.27
CA GLN A 604 33.10 14.47 -16.00
C GLN A 604 31.95 14.08 -15.06
N PRO A 605 31.37 12.87 -15.18
CA PRO A 605 30.35 12.40 -14.28
C PRO A 605 30.96 12.00 -12.93
N GLN A 606 30.42 12.53 -11.85
CA GLN A 606 30.73 12.05 -10.50
C GLN A 606 30.00 10.72 -10.24
N THR A 607 30.74 9.74 -9.80
CA THR A 607 30.32 8.42 -9.36
C THR A 607 29.38 8.51 -8.15
N GLN A 608 28.21 7.88 -8.25
CA GLN A 608 27.32 7.63 -7.11
C GLN A 608 27.95 6.61 -6.17
N SER A 609 28.17 7.01 -4.92
CA SER A 609 28.51 6.09 -3.84
C SER A 609 27.26 5.31 -3.39
N THR A 610 27.36 4.00 -3.47
CA THR A 610 26.44 3.04 -2.83
C THR A 610 26.59 3.16 -1.32
N LEU A 611 25.52 3.51 -0.61
CA LEU A 611 25.46 3.47 0.86
C LEU A 611 24.90 2.12 1.31
N ASP A 612 25.69 1.46 2.12
CA ASP A 612 25.47 0.17 2.76
C ASP A 612 24.31 0.22 3.79
N ASP A 613 23.40 -0.77 3.74
CA ASP A 613 22.25 -0.92 4.64
C ASP A 613 22.68 -1.69 5.91
N GLY A 614 23.20 -0.97 6.92
CA GLY A 614 23.48 -1.52 8.24
C GLY A 614 22.57 -0.95 9.33
N ASP A 615 21.84 -1.84 9.99
CA ASP A 615 21.22 -1.74 11.32
C ASP A 615 20.18 -0.64 11.62
N ILE A 616 18.89 -0.99 11.43
CA ILE A 616 17.77 -0.35 12.13
C ILE A 616 16.86 -1.46 12.72
N PRO A 617 16.44 -1.37 14.01
CA PRO A 617 15.51 -2.35 14.60
C PRO A 617 14.18 -2.32 13.85
N ARG A 618 13.82 -3.45 13.30
CA ARG A 618 12.54 -3.67 12.59
C ARG A 618 11.40 -3.63 13.62
N ALA A 619 10.35 -2.87 13.30
CA ALA A 619 9.05 -3.07 13.91
C ALA A 619 8.58 -4.50 13.58
N VAL A 620 8.35 -5.29 14.60
CA VAL A 620 7.85 -6.67 14.50
C VAL A 620 6.45 -6.61 13.88
N PRO A 621 6.18 -7.31 12.78
CA PRO A 621 4.80 -7.49 12.29
C PRO A 621 4.04 -8.32 13.32
N PRO A 622 2.72 -8.12 13.49
CA PRO A 622 1.93 -8.98 14.35
C PRO A 622 2.01 -10.42 13.84
N GLU A 623 2.39 -11.32 14.73
CA GLU A 623 2.43 -12.76 14.49
C GLU A 623 1.06 -13.24 13.96
N LYS A 624 1.07 -14.00 12.86
CA LYS A 624 -0.04 -14.87 12.51
C LYS A 624 -0.21 -15.84 13.68
N LYS A 625 -1.29 -15.74 14.41
CA LYS A 625 -1.69 -16.79 15.35
C LYS A 625 -1.79 -18.08 14.56
N PRO A 626 -1.13 -19.16 15.01
CA PRO A 626 -1.34 -20.48 14.41
C PRO A 626 -2.81 -20.85 14.59
N ALA A 627 -3.42 -21.36 13.54
CA ALA A 627 -4.71 -22.00 13.63
C ALA A 627 -4.64 -23.09 14.73
N ARG A 628 -5.57 -23.03 15.67
CA ARG A 628 -5.66 -24.05 16.73
C ARG A 628 -5.97 -25.41 16.11
N PRO A 629 -5.55 -26.48 16.80
CA PRO A 629 -5.61 -27.85 16.30
C PRO A 629 -7.03 -28.32 15.96
#